data_25c718c9990dbc900e2aeac5c21a46d6
#
_entry.id   25c718c9990dbc900e2aeac5c21a46d6
#
_cell.length_a   1.000
_cell.length_b   1.000
_cell.length_c   1.000
_cell.angle_alpha   90.00
_cell.angle_beta   90.00
_cell.angle_gamma   90.00
#
_symmetry.space_group_name_H-M   'P 1'
#
loop_
_entity.id
_entity.type
_entity.pdbx_description
1 polymer ?
#
loop_
_entity_poly.entity_id
_entity_poly.type
_entity_poly.pdbx_seq_one_letter_code
_entity_poly.pdbx_strand_id
1 'polypeptide(L)'
;MYPLISVIVNCHNGAKYLKTCIKSILNQKYKNFEIIFFDNCSTDNSKELINQFKDSRIKYHFSKKKLPLYKARNRAIKKSSGPLIAFLDVDDWWDPKYLSSKKNFFIDKSHDYFYTNISIYHEKKNNFIKYNKFDLPSGIIFDNLAKNYFIIISGLIIKKKILEKEKFFNEKYNIIGDYDLLMRISKYANAKSFNETLIFYRVHNNNFSKLNNKMYYYEYKDWYNRQKKINDDNFKKNKGSFLLQLNKLEIIYYLYQARTFKLLIKIIKVPNFTSKLKYLFAFMLPIKIVNYFRK
;
A
#
# COMPACT_ATOMS: atom_id res chain seq x y z
N MET A 1 9.58 28.21 6.87
CA MET A 1 10.42 27.06 6.42
C MET A 1 9.50 25.86 6.15
N TYR A 2 9.71 25.15 5.06
CA TYR A 2 8.92 23.94 4.77
C TYR A 2 9.36 22.77 5.69
N PRO A 3 8.43 21.91 6.13
CA PRO A 3 8.72 20.88 7.11
C PRO A 3 9.67 19.78 6.60
N LEU A 4 10.45 19.17 7.48
CA LEU A 4 11.23 17.97 7.17
C LEU A 4 10.30 16.80 6.85
N ILE A 5 10.57 16.10 5.75
CA ILE A 5 9.87 14.87 5.37
C ILE A 5 10.79 13.68 5.59
N SER A 6 10.38 12.73 6.43
CA SER A 6 11.07 11.47 6.56
C SER A 6 10.50 10.45 5.58
N VAL A 7 11.28 10.07 4.59
CA VAL A 7 10.90 9.07 3.59
C VAL A 7 11.29 7.69 4.12
N ILE A 8 10.30 6.85 4.37
CA ILE A 8 10.49 5.49 4.86
C ILE A 8 10.64 4.54 3.67
N VAL A 9 11.78 3.90 3.56
CA VAL A 9 12.08 2.86 2.57
C VAL A 9 12.40 1.56 3.30
N ASN A 10 11.48 0.60 3.25
CA ASN A 10 11.73 -0.75 3.75
C ASN A 10 12.26 -1.63 2.62
N CYS A 11 13.33 -2.37 2.90
CA CYS A 11 13.96 -3.27 1.95
C CYS A 11 14.08 -4.68 2.53
N HIS A 12 13.76 -5.70 1.72
CA HIS A 12 14.13 -7.09 1.94
C HIS A 12 14.42 -7.72 0.59
N ASN A 13 15.70 -7.95 0.29
CA ASN A 13 16.18 -8.46 -1.00
C ASN A 13 15.71 -7.59 -2.18
N GLY A 14 15.97 -6.28 -2.07
CA GLY A 14 15.53 -5.26 -3.04
C GLY A 14 16.60 -4.77 -4.00
N ALA A 15 17.78 -5.38 -4.04
CA ALA A 15 18.95 -4.91 -4.80
C ALA A 15 18.64 -4.55 -6.25
N LYS A 16 17.75 -5.32 -6.91
CA LYS A 16 17.35 -5.09 -8.31
C LYS A 16 16.78 -3.68 -8.55
N TYR A 17 16.01 -3.16 -7.61
CA TYR A 17 15.24 -1.92 -7.79
C TYR A 17 15.78 -0.75 -6.96
N LEU A 18 16.60 -1.03 -5.95
CA LEU A 18 17.08 -0.09 -4.95
C LEU A 18 17.69 1.17 -5.56
N LYS A 19 18.55 1.03 -6.58
CA LYS A 19 19.19 2.20 -7.22
C LYS A 19 18.17 3.17 -7.82
N THR A 20 17.14 2.66 -8.49
CA THR A 20 16.07 3.49 -9.07
C THR A 20 15.27 4.19 -7.98
N CYS A 21 14.86 3.46 -6.95
CA CYS A 21 14.13 3.97 -5.80
C CYS A 21 14.88 5.13 -5.13
N ILE A 22 16.11 4.89 -4.67
CA ILE A 22 16.91 5.90 -3.93
C ILE A 22 17.24 7.11 -4.79
N LYS A 23 17.65 6.91 -6.07
CA LYS A 23 17.88 8.03 -7.00
C LYS A 23 16.63 8.89 -7.18
N SER A 24 15.44 8.29 -7.23
CA SER A 24 14.17 9.03 -7.39
C SER A 24 13.87 9.94 -6.20
N ILE A 25 14.25 9.54 -4.98
CA ILE A 25 14.11 10.37 -3.77
C ILE A 25 15.19 11.47 -3.76
N LEU A 26 16.45 11.14 -4.02
CA LEU A 26 17.55 12.11 -4.00
C LEU A 26 17.37 13.20 -5.04
N ASN A 27 16.75 12.89 -6.19
CA ASN A 27 16.45 13.81 -7.28
C ASN A 27 15.21 14.69 -7.04
N GLN A 28 14.52 14.57 -5.89
CA GLN A 28 13.37 15.41 -5.61
C GLN A 28 13.74 16.91 -5.62
N LYS A 29 12.86 17.73 -6.22
CA LYS A 29 13.02 19.21 -6.22
C LYS A 29 12.83 19.79 -4.80
N TYR A 30 12.02 19.17 -3.96
CA TYR A 30 11.93 19.46 -2.53
C TYR A 30 13.17 18.93 -1.83
N LYS A 31 13.94 19.77 -1.10
CA LYS A 31 15.25 19.39 -0.55
C LYS A 31 15.25 19.05 0.95
N ASN A 32 14.22 19.47 1.70
CA ASN A 32 14.16 19.24 3.15
C ASN A 32 13.57 17.88 3.49
N PHE A 33 14.31 16.81 3.20
CA PHE A 33 13.93 15.44 3.54
C PHE A 33 15.12 14.64 4.07
N GLU A 34 14.80 13.57 4.77
CA GLU A 34 15.70 12.47 5.13
C GLU A 34 15.16 11.15 4.57
N ILE A 35 16.01 10.17 4.37
CA ILE A 35 15.66 8.80 3.96
C ILE A 35 15.96 7.87 5.12
N ILE A 36 14.94 7.24 5.68
CA ILE A 36 15.10 6.15 6.66
C ILE A 36 15.06 4.83 5.87
N PHE A 37 16.24 4.37 5.49
CA PHE A 37 16.37 3.08 4.82
C PHE A 37 16.47 1.97 5.86
N PHE A 38 15.45 1.13 5.93
CA PHE A 38 15.38 0.03 6.88
C PHE A 38 15.54 -1.31 6.14
N ASP A 39 16.70 -1.90 6.26
CA ASP A 39 17.03 -3.22 5.75
C ASP A 39 16.45 -4.30 6.68
N ASN A 40 15.43 -4.99 6.20
CA ASN A 40 14.73 -6.04 6.94
C ASN A 40 15.37 -7.41 6.74
N CYS A 41 16.66 -7.54 7.10
CA CYS A 41 17.43 -8.78 6.98
C CYS A 41 17.60 -9.24 5.52
N SER A 42 18.09 -8.36 4.64
CA SER A 42 18.43 -8.74 3.26
C SER A 42 19.65 -9.67 3.24
N THR A 43 19.66 -10.58 2.27
CA THR A 43 20.73 -11.53 1.98
C THR A 43 21.36 -11.32 0.59
N ASP A 44 20.84 -10.34 -0.15
CA ASP A 44 21.35 -9.88 -1.44
C ASP A 44 22.28 -8.65 -1.26
N ASN A 45 22.73 -8.05 -2.35
CA ASN A 45 23.64 -6.90 -2.35
C ASN A 45 22.96 -5.57 -1.93
N SER A 46 21.78 -5.59 -1.29
CA SER A 46 21.05 -4.35 -0.92
C SER A 46 21.88 -3.45 0.00
N LYS A 47 22.61 -4.04 0.97
CA LYS A 47 23.46 -3.31 1.90
C LYS A 47 24.62 -2.61 1.19
N GLU A 48 25.32 -3.33 0.32
CA GLU A 48 26.45 -2.79 -0.45
C GLU A 48 25.97 -1.66 -1.37
N LEU A 49 24.82 -1.83 -2.02
CA LEU A 49 24.25 -0.85 -2.95
C LEU A 49 23.82 0.43 -2.24
N ILE A 50 23.17 0.35 -1.08
CA ILE A 50 22.77 1.57 -0.35
C ILE A 50 24.00 2.33 0.17
N ASN A 51 25.05 1.65 0.58
CA ASN A 51 26.29 2.26 1.07
C ASN A 51 27.10 2.97 -0.02
N GLN A 52 26.81 2.70 -1.31
CA GLN A 52 27.42 3.43 -2.43
C GLN A 52 26.89 4.87 -2.55
N PHE A 53 25.69 5.14 -2.01
CA PHE A 53 25.14 6.49 -1.98
C PHE A 53 25.78 7.29 -0.84
N LYS A 54 26.67 8.23 -1.18
CA LYS A 54 27.38 9.10 -0.22
C LYS A 54 26.57 10.38 0.06
N ASP A 55 25.31 10.24 0.51
CA ASP A 55 24.41 11.36 0.83
C ASP A 55 24.04 11.32 2.31
N SER A 56 24.33 12.40 3.04
CA SER A 56 24.12 12.51 4.51
C SER A 56 22.64 12.43 4.92
N ARG A 57 21.73 12.62 3.98
CA ARG A 57 20.28 12.47 4.22
C ARG A 57 19.84 11.02 4.34
N ILE A 58 20.66 10.04 3.94
CA ILE A 58 20.36 8.61 4.05
C ILE A 58 20.78 8.11 5.42
N LYS A 59 19.81 7.59 6.18
CA LYS A 59 20.04 6.95 7.47
C LYS A 59 19.77 5.46 7.35
N TYR A 60 20.81 4.65 7.30
CA TYR A 60 20.73 3.19 7.19
C TYR A 60 20.47 2.54 8.55
N HIS A 61 19.45 1.71 8.61
CA HIS A 61 19.13 0.85 9.74
C HIS A 61 18.90 -0.56 9.26
N PHE A 62 19.17 -1.56 10.10
CA PHE A 62 18.94 -2.95 9.73
C PHE A 62 18.36 -3.78 10.88
N SER A 63 17.74 -4.91 10.53
CA SER A 63 17.28 -5.92 11.47
C SER A 63 18.10 -7.19 11.32
N LYS A 64 18.58 -7.75 12.44
CA LYS A 64 19.35 -9.02 12.46
C LYS A 64 18.50 -10.24 12.05
N LYS A 65 17.17 -10.13 12.10
CA LYS A 65 16.23 -11.16 11.66
C LYS A 65 15.09 -10.53 10.88
N LYS A 66 14.55 -11.27 9.91
CA LYS A 66 13.40 -10.84 9.14
C LYS A 66 12.18 -10.60 10.04
N LEU A 67 11.59 -9.43 9.91
CA LEU A 67 10.38 -9.02 10.62
C LEU A 67 9.17 -9.05 9.67
N PRO A 68 7.94 -9.18 10.22
CA PRO A 68 6.74 -8.83 9.49
C PRO A 68 6.84 -7.41 8.91
N LEU A 69 6.25 -7.18 7.72
CA LEU A 69 6.43 -5.93 6.97
C LEU A 69 6.09 -4.69 7.80
N TYR A 70 4.91 -4.67 8.44
CA TYR A 70 4.47 -3.49 9.19
C TYR A 70 5.21 -3.31 10.52
N LYS A 71 5.75 -4.38 11.09
CA LYS A 71 6.69 -4.27 12.20
C LYS A 71 8.01 -3.61 11.79
N ALA A 72 8.53 -3.95 10.62
CA ALA A 72 9.71 -3.28 10.05
C ALA A 72 9.43 -1.80 9.75
N ARG A 73 8.25 -1.48 9.15
CA ARG A 73 7.83 -0.09 8.92
C ARG A 73 7.71 0.71 10.21
N ASN A 74 7.10 0.16 11.25
CA ASN A 74 7.00 0.81 12.55
C ASN A 74 8.38 1.12 13.15
N ARG A 75 9.33 0.18 13.03
CA ARG A 75 10.72 0.43 13.48
C ARG A 75 11.38 1.55 12.69
N ALA A 76 11.19 1.60 11.38
CA ALA A 76 11.69 2.66 10.53
C ALA A 76 11.08 4.03 10.92
N ILE A 77 9.75 4.11 11.09
CA ILE A 77 9.06 5.34 11.51
C ILE A 77 9.60 5.86 12.85
N LYS A 78 9.88 4.97 13.82
CA LYS A 78 10.43 5.36 15.12
C LYS A 78 11.84 5.95 15.01
N LYS A 79 12.57 5.75 13.91
CA LYS A 79 13.88 6.34 13.61
C LYS A 79 13.82 7.66 12.87
N SER A 80 12.62 8.08 12.44
CA SER A 80 12.40 9.32 11.70
C SER A 80 12.40 10.55 12.59
N SER A 81 12.89 11.69 12.05
CA SER A 81 12.94 12.99 12.75
C SER A 81 11.89 13.96 12.25
N GLY A 82 11.39 13.79 11.02
CA GLY A 82 10.46 14.73 10.39
C GLY A 82 9.03 14.62 10.93
N PRO A 83 8.30 15.74 10.96
CA PRO A 83 6.87 15.77 11.32
C PRO A 83 5.97 15.16 10.24
N LEU A 84 6.47 14.98 9.03
CA LEU A 84 5.78 14.31 7.93
C LEU A 84 6.50 13.00 7.58
N ILE A 85 5.73 11.93 7.46
CA ILE A 85 6.20 10.61 7.06
C ILE A 85 5.67 10.31 5.66
N ALA A 86 6.58 10.09 4.73
CA ALA A 86 6.27 9.59 3.39
C ALA A 86 6.74 8.14 3.27
N PHE A 87 6.09 7.36 2.43
CA PHE A 87 6.46 5.97 2.19
C PHE A 87 6.82 5.76 0.73
N LEU A 88 7.86 4.96 0.50
CA LEU A 88 8.19 4.47 -0.84
C LEU A 88 8.68 3.02 -0.72
N ASP A 89 7.99 2.10 -1.37
CA ASP A 89 8.46 0.71 -1.44
C ASP A 89 9.68 0.63 -2.38
N VAL A 90 10.63 -0.24 -2.06
CA VAL A 90 11.95 -0.30 -2.73
C VAL A 90 11.87 -0.63 -4.23
N ASP A 91 10.76 -1.21 -4.68
CA ASP A 91 10.48 -1.55 -6.07
C ASP A 91 9.77 -0.44 -6.87
N ASP A 92 9.37 0.65 -6.19
CA ASP A 92 8.70 1.82 -6.77
C ASP A 92 9.66 3.00 -6.98
N TRP A 93 9.17 4.07 -7.64
CA TRP A 93 9.93 5.33 -7.76
C TRP A 93 9.02 6.54 -7.94
N TRP A 94 9.56 7.73 -7.68
CA TRP A 94 8.87 9.01 -7.78
C TRP A 94 9.36 9.87 -8.94
N ASP A 95 8.47 10.67 -9.51
CA ASP A 95 8.85 11.81 -10.36
C ASP A 95 9.56 12.87 -9.51
N PRO A 96 10.57 13.59 -10.07
CA PRO A 96 11.29 14.63 -9.33
C PRO A 96 10.42 15.76 -8.76
N LYS A 97 9.22 15.97 -9.29
CA LYS A 97 8.26 16.99 -8.82
C LYS A 97 7.34 16.50 -7.70
N TYR A 98 7.35 15.21 -7.34
CA TYR A 98 6.34 14.61 -6.46
C TYR A 98 6.19 15.36 -5.13
N LEU A 99 7.27 15.57 -4.38
CA LEU A 99 7.20 16.28 -3.10
C LEU A 99 6.97 17.79 -3.30
N SER A 100 7.60 18.41 -4.31
CA SER A 100 7.51 19.86 -4.52
C SER A 100 6.13 20.32 -4.99
N SER A 101 5.38 19.51 -5.73
CA SER A 101 4.01 19.83 -6.14
C SER A 101 3.04 20.00 -4.96
N LYS A 102 3.40 19.46 -3.79
CA LYS A 102 2.56 19.45 -2.58
C LYS A 102 3.05 20.37 -1.47
N LYS A 103 4.17 21.08 -1.66
CA LYS A 103 4.86 21.85 -0.63
C LYS A 103 3.97 22.85 0.11
N ASN A 104 3.06 23.52 -0.59
CA ASN A 104 2.15 24.53 0.01
C ASN A 104 1.12 23.89 0.93
N PHE A 105 0.73 22.64 0.68
CA PHE A 105 -0.20 21.88 1.53
C PHE A 105 0.49 21.30 2.78
N PHE A 106 1.82 21.17 2.79
CA PHE A 106 2.55 20.66 3.95
C PHE A 106 2.58 21.64 5.13
N ILE A 107 2.45 22.94 4.87
CA ILE A 107 2.34 23.99 5.89
C ILE A 107 0.90 24.25 6.31
N ASP A 108 -0.06 23.79 5.53
CA ASP A 108 -1.48 23.87 5.84
C ASP A 108 -1.83 22.94 7.01
N LYS A 109 -2.42 23.51 8.07
CA LYS A 109 -2.84 22.76 9.26
C LYS A 109 -4.16 22.02 9.08
N SER A 110 -4.92 22.31 8.03
CA SER A 110 -6.26 21.77 7.79
C SER A 110 -6.28 20.29 7.40
N HIS A 111 -5.17 19.76 6.87
CA HIS A 111 -5.06 18.38 6.41
C HIS A 111 -4.10 17.58 7.27
N ASP A 112 -4.42 16.31 7.51
CA ASP A 112 -3.66 15.40 8.37
C ASP A 112 -2.82 14.40 7.59
N TYR A 113 -3.29 14.05 6.39
CA TYR A 113 -2.56 13.19 5.47
C TYR A 113 -2.84 13.55 4.01
N PHE A 114 -1.91 13.17 3.16
CA PHE A 114 -1.89 13.49 1.74
C PHE A 114 -1.71 12.20 0.96
N TYR A 115 -2.47 12.04 -0.13
CA TYR A 115 -2.30 10.91 -1.02
C TYR A 115 -2.50 11.32 -2.47
N THR A 116 -1.92 10.56 -3.37
CA THR A 116 -1.93 10.90 -4.79
C THR A 116 -2.33 9.70 -5.63
N ASN A 117 -2.81 9.98 -6.83
CA ASN A 117 -2.95 8.97 -7.85
C ASN A 117 -1.58 8.46 -8.29
N ILE A 118 -1.54 7.26 -8.81
CA ILE A 118 -0.30 6.62 -9.24
C ILE A 118 -0.39 6.12 -10.67
N SER A 119 0.76 5.94 -11.29
CA SER A 119 0.93 5.23 -12.54
C SER A 119 1.42 3.82 -12.27
N ILE A 120 0.68 2.80 -12.68
CA ILE A 120 1.11 1.41 -12.60
C ILE A 120 2.03 1.14 -13.79
N TYR A 121 3.26 0.72 -13.51
CA TYR A 121 4.21 0.27 -14.50
C TYR A 121 4.26 -1.26 -14.54
N HIS A 122 3.82 -1.84 -15.63
CA HIS A 122 3.91 -3.28 -15.86
C HIS A 122 5.27 -3.65 -16.47
N GLU A 123 6.20 -4.17 -15.66
CA GLU A 123 7.58 -4.47 -16.07
C GLU A 123 7.64 -5.38 -17.32
N LYS A 124 6.83 -6.45 -17.38
CA LYS A 124 6.78 -7.36 -18.52
C LYS A 124 6.30 -6.73 -19.83
N LYS A 125 5.36 -5.77 -19.73
CA LYS A 125 4.71 -5.14 -20.90
C LYS A 125 5.35 -3.81 -21.26
N ASN A 126 6.24 -3.30 -20.41
CA ASN A 126 6.87 -1.98 -20.51
C ASN A 126 5.85 -0.87 -20.77
N ASN A 127 4.72 -0.88 -20.05
CA ASN A 127 3.66 0.11 -20.22
C ASN A 127 3.20 0.70 -18.89
N PHE A 128 2.63 1.91 -18.98
CA PHE A 128 2.08 2.65 -17.84
C PHE A 128 0.56 2.73 -17.93
N ILE A 129 -0.12 2.55 -16.80
CA ILE A 129 -1.58 2.68 -16.69
C ILE A 129 -1.89 3.55 -15.47
N LYS A 130 -2.71 4.59 -15.63
CA LYS A 130 -3.24 5.37 -14.51
C LYS A 130 -4.11 4.46 -13.62
N TYR A 131 -3.82 4.41 -12.32
CA TYR A 131 -4.48 3.50 -11.38
C TYR A 131 -5.95 3.85 -11.17
N ASN A 132 -6.21 5.05 -10.63
CA ASN A 132 -7.57 5.53 -10.44
C ASN A 132 -8.00 6.38 -11.63
N LYS A 133 -9.10 6.02 -12.28
CA LYS A 133 -9.67 6.74 -13.43
C LYS A 133 -10.72 7.77 -13.04
N PHE A 134 -10.95 7.95 -11.74
CA PHE A 134 -11.88 8.91 -11.15
C PHE A 134 -11.11 9.93 -10.32
N ASP A 135 -11.75 11.06 -10.02
CA ASP A 135 -11.19 12.08 -9.15
C ASP A 135 -11.14 11.60 -7.70
N LEU A 136 -9.96 11.72 -7.11
CA LEU A 136 -9.73 11.24 -5.76
C LEU A 136 -10.40 12.16 -4.73
N PRO A 137 -11.19 11.63 -3.78
CA PRO A 137 -11.86 12.43 -2.77
C PRO A 137 -10.89 13.06 -1.77
N SER A 138 -11.25 14.21 -1.21
CA SER A 138 -10.59 14.88 -0.07
C SER A 138 -11.54 15.00 1.11
N GLY A 139 -11.03 15.33 2.28
CA GLY A 139 -11.83 15.43 3.50
C GLY A 139 -11.87 14.14 4.31
N ILE A 140 -13.01 13.83 4.92
CA ILE A 140 -13.25 12.58 5.64
C ILE A 140 -13.68 11.52 4.64
N ILE A 141 -12.79 10.61 4.30
CA ILE A 141 -12.97 9.69 3.17
C ILE A 141 -13.25 8.23 3.57
N PHE A 142 -13.68 7.98 4.81
CA PHE A 142 -13.92 6.61 5.28
C PHE A 142 -14.90 5.85 4.39
N ASP A 143 -16.05 6.44 4.06
CA ASP A 143 -17.08 5.79 3.24
C ASP A 143 -16.59 5.50 1.81
N ASN A 144 -15.73 6.37 1.27
CA ASN A 144 -15.12 6.17 -0.05
C ASN A 144 -14.17 4.96 -0.04
N LEU A 145 -13.29 4.88 0.98
CA LEU A 145 -12.35 3.77 1.17
C LEU A 145 -13.07 2.44 1.48
N ALA A 146 -14.17 2.48 2.23
CA ALA A 146 -14.97 1.31 2.53
C ALA A 146 -15.64 0.72 1.27
N LYS A 147 -16.04 1.58 0.33
CA LYS A 147 -16.61 1.14 -0.97
C LYS A 147 -15.55 0.64 -1.93
N ASN A 148 -14.43 1.33 -1.99
CA ASN A 148 -13.31 0.98 -2.88
C ASN A 148 -11.99 1.47 -2.27
N TYR A 149 -11.03 0.58 -2.06
CA TYR A 149 -9.71 0.95 -1.58
C TYR A 149 -8.83 1.39 -2.75
N PHE A 150 -8.42 2.65 -2.74
CA PHE A 150 -7.74 3.31 -3.87
C PHE A 150 -6.42 3.99 -3.49
N ILE A 151 -5.93 3.86 -2.26
CA ILE A 151 -4.67 4.46 -1.82
C ILE A 151 -3.57 3.41 -1.86
N ILE A 152 -2.46 3.72 -2.51
CA ILE A 152 -1.24 2.91 -2.50
C ILE A 152 -0.24 3.58 -1.56
N ILE A 153 0.41 2.78 -0.72
CA ILE A 153 1.30 3.27 0.35
C ILE A 153 2.43 4.16 -0.18
N SER A 154 3.00 3.85 -1.35
CA SER A 154 4.06 4.66 -1.98
C SER A 154 3.63 6.08 -2.37
N GLY A 155 2.30 6.35 -2.34
CA GLY A 155 1.69 7.66 -2.57
C GLY A 155 1.18 8.35 -1.31
N LEU A 156 1.42 7.81 -0.13
CA LEU A 156 0.93 8.34 1.14
C LEU A 156 1.99 9.19 1.84
N ILE A 157 1.58 10.39 2.26
CA ILE A 157 2.33 11.25 3.20
C ILE A 157 1.39 11.55 4.36
N ILE A 158 1.83 11.34 5.60
CA ILE A 158 1.00 11.50 6.79
C ILE A 158 1.73 12.27 7.88
N LYS A 159 1.05 13.12 8.64
CA LYS A 159 1.59 13.76 9.83
C LYS A 159 1.96 12.70 10.87
N LYS A 160 3.20 12.73 11.36
CA LYS A 160 3.73 11.74 12.32
C LYS A 160 2.85 11.62 13.56
N LYS A 161 2.32 12.74 14.06
CA LYS A 161 1.38 12.78 15.20
C LYS A 161 0.12 11.90 15.00
N ILE A 162 -0.35 11.73 13.75
CA ILE A 162 -1.50 10.87 13.45
C ILE A 162 -1.10 9.39 13.56
N LEU A 163 0.09 9.03 13.07
CA LEU A 163 0.63 7.66 13.24
C LEU A 163 0.83 7.32 14.73
N GLU A 164 1.33 8.27 15.52
CA GLU A 164 1.55 8.12 16.97
C GLU A 164 0.22 7.94 17.71
N LYS A 165 -0.79 8.78 17.40
CA LYS A 165 -2.15 8.67 17.94
C LYS A 165 -2.75 7.30 17.69
N GLU A 166 -2.56 6.74 16.50
CA GLU A 166 -3.04 5.43 16.09
C GLU A 166 -2.13 4.27 16.53
N LYS A 167 -1.10 4.54 17.30
CA LYS A 167 -0.09 3.53 17.69
C LYS A 167 0.52 2.80 16.49
N PHE A 168 0.68 3.53 15.38
CA PHE A 168 1.30 3.09 14.13
C PHE A 168 0.50 2.00 13.38
N PHE A 169 1.17 1.24 12.54
CA PHE A 169 0.58 0.08 11.85
C PHE A 169 0.35 -1.07 12.84
N ASN A 170 -0.70 -1.84 12.60
CA ASN A 170 -0.95 -3.08 13.33
C ASN A 170 0.05 -4.15 12.87
N GLU A 171 0.97 -4.53 13.76
CA GLU A 171 2.06 -5.49 13.47
C GLU A 171 1.57 -6.94 13.25
N LYS A 172 0.30 -7.23 13.51
CA LYS A 172 -0.32 -8.52 13.23
C LYS A 172 -0.45 -8.77 11.72
N TYR A 173 -0.59 -7.72 10.93
CA TYR A 173 -0.79 -7.81 9.48
C TYR A 173 0.51 -7.69 8.70
N ASN A 174 0.56 -8.37 7.54
CA ASN A 174 1.66 -8.26 6.58
C ASN A 174 1.23 -7.71 5.22
N ILE A 175 -0.06 -7.82 4.88
CA ILE A 175 -0.58 -7.35 3.59
C ILE A 175 -1.52 -6.16 3.76
N ILE A 176 -2.44 -6.22 4.73
CA ILE A 176 -3.49 -5.21 4.88
C ILE A 176 -3.19 -4.15 5.95
N GLY A 177 -1.97 -4.03 6.42
CA GLY A 177 -1.68 -3.08 7.50
C GLY A 177 -1.84 -1.61 7.10
N ASP A 178 -1.60 -1.24 5.84
CA ASP A 178 -1.93 0.07 5.28
C ASP A 178 -3.45 0.28 5.19
N TYR A 179 -4.19 -0.71 4.72
CA TYR A 179 -5.65 -0.70 4.72
C TYR A 179 -6.20 -0.51 6.15
N ASP A 180 -5.73 -1.32 7.12
CA ASP A 180 -6.15 -1.19 8.54
C ASP A 180 -5.89 0.21 9.09
N LEU A 181 -4.67 0.76 8.86
CA LEU A 181 -4.32 2.10 9.33
C LEU A 181 -5.22 3.16 8.68
N LEU A 182 -5.38 3.12 7.35
CA LEU A 182 -6.19 4.08 6.62
C LEU A 182 -7.67 4.01 7.01
N MET A 183 -8.21 2.82 7.26
CA MET A 183 -9.58 2.67 7.78
C MET A 183 -9.74 3.23 9.19
N ARG A 184 -8.70 3.23 10.04
CA ARG A 184 -8.75 3.86 11.35
C ARG A 184 -8.70 5.38 11.27
N ILE A 185 -7.73 5.94 10.53
CA ILE A 185 -7.53 7.38 10.45
C ILE A 185 -8.59 8.11 9.63
N SER A 186 -9.11 7.51 8.57
CA SER A 186 -10.09 8.14 7.67
C SER A 186 -11.44 8.42 8.31
N LYS A 187 -11.69 7.90 9.51
CA LYS A 187 -12.90 8.20 10.30
C LYS A 187 -12.91 9.64 10.84
N TYR A 188 -11.73 10.25 11.04
CA TYR A 188 -11.62 11.54 11.69
C TYR A 188 -10.52 12.46 11.12
N ALA A 189 -9.54 11.91 10.45
CA ALA A 189 -8.42 12.67 9.89
C ALA A 189 -8.75 13.20 8.49
N ASN A 190 -8.39 14.45 8.25
CA ASN A 190 -8.71 15.16 7.01
C ASN A 190 -7.67 14.86 5.93
N ALA A 191 -8.11 14.25 4.83
CA ALA A 191 -7.29 13.90 3.68
C ALA A 191 -7.20 15.04 2.66
N LYS A 192 -6.03 15.23 2.05
CA LYS A 192 -5.87 15.98 0.80
C LYS A 192 -5.43 15.03 -0.31
N SER A 193 -6.20 14.96 -1.38
CA SER A 193 -5.91 14.15 -2.55
C SER A 193 -5.27 14.96 -3.67
N PHE A 194 -4.51 14.27 -4.53
CA PHE A 194 -3.92 14.81 -5.75
C PHE A 194 -4.15 13.83 -6.90
N ASN A 195 -4.69 14.32 -8.02
CA ASN A 195 -5.00 13.47 -9.19
C ASN A 195 -3.79 13.25 -10.11
N GLU A 196 -2.68 13.93 -9.85
CA GLU A 196 -1.42 13.77 -10.60
C GLU A 196 -0.82 12.37 -10.38
N THR A 197 -0.23 11.81 -11.43
CA THR A 197 0.42 10.49 -11.40
C THR A 197 1.94 10.65 -11.35
N LEU A 198 2.46 11.20 -10.26
CA LEU A 198 3.89 11.45 -10.04
C LEU A 198 4.59 10.32 -9.26
N ILE A 199 3.92 9.18 -9.14
CA ILE A 199 4.42 7.97 -8.51
C ILE A 199 4.24 6.81 -9.46
N PHE A 200 5.25 5.97 -9.52
CA PHE A 200 5.29 4.81 -10.39
C PHE A 200 5.35 3.54 -9.54
N TYR A 201 4.22 2.82 -9.49
CA TYR A 201 4.09 1.54 -8.82
C TYR A 201 4.47 0.41 -9.78
N ARG A 202 5.48 -0.37 -9.44
CA ARG A 202 5.98 -1.46 -10.29
C ARG A 202 5.22 -2.76 -10.07
N VAL A 203 4.68 -3.30 -11.15
CA VAL A 203 4.11 -4.64 -11.16
C VAL A 203 5.09 -5.61 -11.80
N HIS A 204 5.59 -6.52 -11.00
CA HIS A 204 6.51 -7.59 -11.42
C HIS A 204 6.08 -8.96 -10.82
N ASN A 205 6.79 -10.04 -11.16
CA ASN A 205 6.38 -11.38 -10.73
C ASN A 205 6.49 -11.63 -9.23
N ASN A 206 7.38 -10.90 -8.56
CA ASN A 206 7.73 -11.11 -7.15
C ASN A 206 7.04 -10.11 -6.21
N ASN A 207 6.02 -9.34 -6.66
CA ASN A 207 5.28 -8.47 -5.76
C ASN A 207 4.67 -9.30 -4.62
N PHE A 208 4.95 -8.90 -3.38
CA PHE A 208 4.58 -9.67 -2.18
C PHE A 208 3.07 -9.92 -2.07
N SER A 209 2.24 -8.91 -2.32
CA SER A 209 0.78 -9.02 -2.28
C SER A 209 0.24 -9.98 -3.35
N LYS A 210 0.84 -9.99 -4.55
CA LYS A 210 0.46 -10.88 -5.64
C LYS A 210 0.71 -12.35 -5.29
N LEU A 211 1.82 -12.64 -4.62
CA LEU A 211 2.20 -14.01 -4.26
C LEU A 211 1.43 -14.55 -3.04
N ASN A 212 0.83 -13.68 -2.22
CA ASN A 212 0.27 -14.05 -0.92
C ASN A 212 -1.25 -13.85 -0.82
N ASN A 213 -2.03 -14.24 -1.85
CA ASN A 213 -3.50 -14.14 -1.84
C ASN A 213 -4.17 -14.86 -0.65
N LYS A 214 -3.58 -15.99 -0.20
CA LYS A 214 -4.05 -16.70 1.00
C LYS A 214 -3.98 -15.79 2.22
N MET A 215 -2.83 -15.16 2.43
CA MET A 215 -2.61 -14.24 3.55
C MET A 215 -3.56 -13.04 3.46
N TYR A 216 -3.75 -12.47 2.27
CA TYR A 216 -4.67 -11.35 2.05
C TYR A 216 -6.10 -11.70 2.49
N TYR A 217 -6.61 -12.87 2.08
CA TYR A 217 -7.94 -13.33 2.48
C TYR A 217 -8.07 -13.48 3.99
N TYR A 218 -7.10 -14.16 4.64
CA TYR A 218 -7.19 -14.43 6.08
C TYR A 218 -7.00 -13.17 6.93
N GLU A 219 -6.09 -12.28 6.56
CA GLU A 219 -5.90 -11.02 7.26
C GLU A 219 -7.14 -10.12 7.13
N TYR A 220 -7.73 -10.02 5.93
CA TYR A 220 -8.96 -9.26 5.73
C TYR A 220 -10.14 -9.86 6.48
N LYS A 221 -10.28 -11.19 6.52
CA LYS A 221 -11.30 -11.91 7.29
C LYS A 221 -11.16 -11.63 8.78
N ASP A 222 -9.94 -11.68 9.32
CA ASP A 222 -9.67 -11.34 10.73
C ASP A 222 -10.03 -9.88 11.01
N TRP A 223 -9.61 -8.96 10.15
CA TRP A 223 -9.97 -7.54 10.25
C TRP A 223 -11.49 -7.34 10.24
N TYR A 224 -12.19 -7.92 9.27
CA TYR A 224 -13.65 -7.84 9.16
C TYR A 224 -14.35 -8.37 10.43
N ASN A 225 -13.92 -9.52 10.96
CA ASN A 225 -14.50 -10.10 12.17
C ASN A 225 -14.28 -9.21 13.41
N ARG A 226 -13.13 -8.56 13.50
CA ARG A 226 -12.86 -7.58 14.57
C ARG A 226 -13.73 -6.33 14.43
N GLN A 227 -13.85 -5.76 13.24
CA GLN A 227 -14.75 -4.63 13.01
C GLN A 227 -16.21 -5.00 13.28
N LYS A 228 -16.64 -6.22 12.92
CA LYS A 228 -17.97 -6.73 13.23
C LYS A 228 -18.24 -6.86 14.74
N LYS A 229 -17.21 -7.15 15.55
CA LYS A 229 -17.35 -7.18 17.03
C LYS A 229 -17.44 -5.78 17.62
N ILE A 230 -16.63 -4.83 17.12
CA ILE A 230 -16.67 -3.42 17.52
C ILE A 230 -18.01 -2.81 17.14
N ASN A 231 -18.50 -3.09 15.93
CA ASN A 231 -19.82 -2.77 15.40
C ASN A 231 -20.20 -1.26 15.55
N ASP A 232 -19.23 -0.37 15.34
CA ASP A 232 -19.47 1.08 15.35
C ASP A 232 -20.34 1.52 14.15
N ASP A 233 -20.81 2.77 14.18
CA ASP A 233 -21.76 3.27 13.16
C ASP A 233 -21.13 3.31 11.76
N ASN A 234 -19.82 3.58 11.67
CA ASN A 234 -19.10 3.55 10.40
C ASN A 234 -19.09 2.11 9.81
N PHE A 235 -18.88 1.10 10.64
CA PHE A 235 -18.95 -0.29 10.21
C PHE A 235 -20.38 -0.68 9.83
N LYS A 236 -21.39 -0.35 10.64
CA LYS A 236 -22.80 -0.65 10.35
C LYS A 236 -23.22 -0.10 9.00
N LYS A 237 -22.92 1.19 8.74
CA LYS A 237 -23.21 1.88 7.47
C LYS A 237 -22.57 1.19 6.26
N ASN A 238 -21.34 0.70 6.39
CA ASN A 238 -20.55 0.17 5.28
C ASN A 238 -20.43 -1.38 5.26
N LYS A 239 -21.16 -2.06 6.14
CA LYS A 239 -21.08 -3.54 6.32
C LYS A 239 -21.23 -4.31 4.99
N GLY A 240 -22.13 -3.87 4.11
CA GLY A 240 -22.34 -4.48 2.80
C GLY A 240 -21.09 -4.41 1.91
N SER A 241 -20.42 -3.26 1.87
CA SER A 241 -19.18 -3.07 1.11
C SER A 241 -18.05 -3.96 1.63
N PHE A 242 -17.87 -4.02 2.95
CA PHE A 242 -16.86 -4.88 3.58
C PHE A 242 -17.12 -6.36 3.34
N LEU A 243 -18.38 -6.79 3.43
CA LEU A 243 -18.78 -8.17 3.15
C LEU A 243 -18.56 -8.52 1.67
N LEU A 244 -18.88 -7.59 0.76
CA LEU A 244 -18.63 -7.77 -0.67
C LEU A 244 -17.14 -7.96 -0.96
N GLN A 245 -16.28 -7.16 -0.34
CA GLN A 245 -14.82 -7.30 -0.48
C GLN A 245 -14.33 -8.63 0.11
N LEU A 246 -14.81 -9.04 1.29
CA LEU A 246 -14.49 -10.33 1.88
C LEU A 246 -14.87 -11.49 0.95
N ASN A 247 -16.07 -11.44 0.37
CA ASN A 247 -16.53 -12.45 -0.57
C ASN A 247 -15.68 -12.52 -1.84
N LYS A 248 -15.26 -11.36 -2.38
CA LYS A 248 -14.34 -11.32 -3.54
C LYS A 248 -13.00 -11.98 -3.21
N LEU A 249 -12.41 -11.67 -2.08
CA LEU A 249 -11.13 -12.26 -1.65
C LEU A 249 -11.28 -13.77 -1.42
N GLU A 250 -12.39 -14.21 -0.84
CA GLU A 250 -12.69 -15.62 -0.63
C GLU A 250 -12.85 -16.36 -1.97
N ILE A 251 -13.56 -15.78 -2.94
CA ILE A 251 -13.69 -16.34 -4.29
C ILE A 251 -12.32 -16.49 -4.92
N ILE A 252 -11.50 -15.44 -4.92
CA ILE A 252 -10.14 -15.46 -5.49
C ILE A 252 -9.31 -16.55 -4.81
N TYR A 253 -9.34 -16.64 -3.48
CA TYR A 253 -8.60 -17.64 -2.73
C TYR A 253 -8.99 -19.08 -3.14
N TYR A 254 -10.28 -19.41 -3.16
CA TYR A 254 -10.75 -20.76 -3.45
C TYR A 254 -10.69 -21.13 -4.93
N LEU A 255 -10.73 -20.17 -5.86
CA LEU A 255 -10.50 -20.46 -7.29
C LEU A 255 -9.15 -21.13 -7.55
N TYR A 256 -8.15 -20.85 -6.70
CA TYR A 256 -6.80 -21.42 -6.79
C TYR A 256 -6.57 -22.67 -5.93
N GLN A 257 -7.49 -23.00 -5.01
CA GLN A 257 -7.32 -24.10 -4.05
C GLN A 257 -8.28 -25.27 -4.33
N ALA A 258 -9.56 -25.03 -4.19
CA ALA A 258 -10.58 -26.05 -4.30
C ALA A 258 -11.89 -25.44 -4.82
N ARG A 259 -12.42 -26.03 -5.88
CA ARG A 259 -13.67 -25.58 -6.53
C ARG A 259 -14.82 -26.41 -6.01
N THR A 260 -15.61 -25.82 -5.15
CA THR A 260 -16.78 -26.44 -4.53
C THR A 260 -18.06 -25.84 -5.10
N PHE A 261 -19.18 -26.55 -5.02
CA PHE A 261 -20.51 -26.02 -5.35
C PHE A 261 -20.82 -24.74 -4.54
N LYS A 262 -20.39 -24.67 -3.30
CA LYS A 262 -20.50 -23.48 -2.45
C LYS A 262 -19.77 -22.27 -3.04
N LEU A 263 -18.62 -22.47 -3.68
CA LEU A 263 -17.89 -21.40 -4.39
C LEU A 263 -18.71 -20.93 -5.60
N LEU A 264 -19.32 -21.83 -6.37
CA LEU A 264 -20.13 -21.46 -7.51
C LEU A 264 -21.32 -20.58 -7.11
N ILE A 265 -22.02 -20.93 -6.01
CA ILE A 265 -23.10 -20.09 -5.46
C ILE A 265 -22.61 -18.68 -5.11
N LYS A 266 -21.41 -18.56 -4.51
CA LYS A 266 -20.82 -17.25 -4.21
C LYS A 266 -20.50 -16.44 -5.47
N ILE A 267 -19.99 -17.08 -6.52
CA ILE A 267 -19.69 -16.42 -7.80
C ILE A 267 -20.98 -15.89 -8.43
N ILE A 268 -22.04 -16.67 -8.43
CA ILE A 268 -23.36 -16.27 -8.99
C ILE A 268 -23.91 -15.03 -8.28
N LYS A 269 -23.66 -14.87 -6.98
CA LYS A 269 -24.08 -13.71 -6.17
C LYS A 269 -23.20 -12.47 -6.33
N VAL A 270 -22.14 -12.49 -7.15
CA VAL A 270 -21.32 -11.30 -7.44
C VAL A 270 -22.18 -10.29 -8.22
N PRO A 271 -22.36 -9.04 -7.73
CA PRO A 271 -23.28 -8.08 -8.37
C PRO A 271 -22.73 -7.54 -9.70
N ASN A 272 -21.41 -7.39 -9.85
CA ASN A 272 -20.81 -6.89 -11.06
C ASN A 272 -20.74 -7.99 -12.13
N PHE A 273 -21.45 -7.79 -13.26
CA PHE A 273 -21.60 -8.77 -14.32
C PHE A 273 -20.26 -9.20 -14.96
N THR A 274 -19.38 -8.26 -15.26
CA THR A 274 -18.06 -8.56 -15.85
C THR A 274 -17.17 -9.36 -14.88
N SER A 275 -17.19 -9.01 -13.60
CA SER A 275 -16.49 -9.79 -12.56
C SER A 275 -17.07 -11.18 -12.39
N LYS A 276 -18.42 -11.31 -12.44
CA LYS A 276 -19.11 -12.60 -12.38
C LYS A 276 -18.68 -13.50 -13.53
N LEU A 277 -18.72 -13.01 -14.77
CA LEU A 277 -18.30 -13.77 -15.95
C LEU A 277 -16.83 -14.20 -15.84
N LYS A 278 -15.94 -13.29 -15.43
CA LYS A 278 -14.52 -13.60 -15.21
C LYS A 278 -14.32 -14.74 -14.20
N TYR A 279 -15.04 -14.72 -13.08
CA TYR A 279 -14.92 -15.76 -12.06
C TYR A 279 -15.57 -17.08 -12.51
N LEU A 280 -16.69 -17.05 -13.23
CA LEU A 280 -17.31 -18.24 -13.82
C LEU A 280 -16.35 -18.90 -14.83
N PHE A 281 -15.78 -18.10 -15.73
CA PHE A 281 -14.80 -18.60 -16.69
C PHE A 281 -13.59 -19.22 -15.99
N ALA A 282 -13.01 -18.52 -15.00
CA ALA A 282 -11.91 -19.08 -14.20
C ALA A 282 -12.31 -20.33 -13.42
N PHE A 283 -13.58 -20.45 -12.98
CA PHE A 283 -14.10 -21.64 -12.32
C PHE A 283 -14.18 -22.85 -13.26
N MET A 284 -14.48 -22.63 -14.52
CA MET A 284 -14.59 -23.70 -15.55
C MET A 284 -13.24 -24.19 -16.06
N LEU A 285 -12.19 -23.36 -16.04
CA LEU A 285 -10.86 -23.72 -16.52
C LEU A 285 -10.14 -24.68 -15.56
N PRO A 286 -9.30 -25.61 -16.04
CA PRO A 286 -8.42 -26.40 -15.17
C PRO A 286 -7.60 -25.54 -14.22
N ILE A 287 -7.41 -25.98 -12.97
CA ILE A 287 -6.67 -25.20 -11.95
C ILE A 287 -5.24 -24.86 -12.43
N LYS A 288 -4.60 -25.78 -13.15
CA LYS A 288 -3.27 -25.55 -13.75
C LYS A 288 -3.26 -24.36 -14.70
N ILE A 289 -4.30 -24.20 -15.54
CA ILE A 289 -4.45 -23.08 -16.47
C ILE A 289 -4.70 -21.77 -15.72
N VAL A 290 -5.57 -21.76 -14.72
CA VAL A 290 -5.85 -20.56 -13.92
C VAL A 290 -4.57 -20.11 -13.17
N ASN A 291 -3.78 -21.05 -12.67
CA ASN A 291 -2.50 -20.75 -12.04
C ASN A 291 -1.45 -20.22 -13.03
N TYR A 292 -1.50 -20.61 -14.30
CA TYR A 292 -0.64 -20.05 -15.35
C TYR A 292 -0.94 -18.56 -15.62
N PHE A 293 -2.20 -18.19 -15.72
CA PHE A 293 -2.61 -16.79 -15.91
C PHE A 293 -2.42 -15.90 -14.67
N ARG A 294 -2.12 -16.49 -13.51
CA ARG A 294 -1.74 -15.78 -12.29
C ARG A 294 -0.30 -15.24 -12.34
N LYS A 295 0.59 -15.97 -13.04
CA LYS A 295 2.01 -15.57 -13.20
C LYS A 295 2.13 -14.44 -14.22
#